data_5d86bdfb845003648e64ca87c9c561da
#
_entry.id   5d86bdfb845003648e64ca87c9c561da
#
_cell.length_a   1.000
_cell.length_b   1.000
_cell.length_c   1.000
_cell.angle_alpha   90.00
_cell.angle_beta   90.00
_cell.angle_gamma   90.00
#
_symmetry.space_group_name_H-M   'P 1'
#
loop_
_entity.id
_entity.type
_entity.pdbx_description
1 polymer ?
#
loop_
_entity_poly.entity_id
_entity_poly.type
_entity_poly.pdbx_seq_one_letter_code
_entity_poly.pdbx_strand_id
1 'polypeptide(L)'
;MDPEKQANFKYYPAGNILIQIRNTVGSSFNTESEPYGSSKLQLEANPLENQALIQELEKIDKIEKITAFNCINMTITFPDKSGSITSIKNFFPTLNREQMDEKQAILSSGTASYDEMVEKNGILVADGTAQVGDTLKIEGRSLDGSTFYIDAIVVGTYDRTDLMKDSPIVPGSPYFIMTYDTAKKLTGITNQTGILAVKNRDRYFDEALASIQRIVDRNEKIEVNTIEQTVKNIQYQYDSSIKALYMISAILFIFGGISLMNMLIVDFQSRRREFGLLEAAGITKKQLKTMLSREIGIYLGGSLVISFICGSIFSIIVCRRLDAINHCITLKLPWFFLLALIAVLFVIYFVFSMYSKIELKKANILSAIKSE
;
A
#
# COMPACT_ATOMS: atom_id res chain seq x y z
N MET A 1 6.50 -3.56 -6.51
CA MET A 1 5.69 -4.41 -5.64
C MET A 1 5.19 -5.57 -6.47
N ASP A 2 5.14 -6.77 -5.91
CA ASP A 2 4.65 -7.96 -6.60
C ASP A 2 3.23 -8.26 -6.09
N PRO A 3 2.20 -7.99 -6.91
CA PRO A 3 0.81 -8.16 -6.49
C PRO A 3 0.45 -9.60 -6.13
N GLU A 4 1.07 -10.57 -6.82
CA GLU A 4 0.84 -11.98 -6.58
C GLU A 4 1.39 -12.43 -5.23
N LYS A 5 2.63 -12.03 -4.90
CA LYS A 5 3.21 -12.27 -3.57
C LYS A 5 2.39 -11.61 -2.48
N GLN A 6 1.91 -10.39 -2.71
CA GLN A 6 1.08 -9.68 -1.75
C GLN A 6 -0.27 -10.37 -1.53
N ALA A 7 -0.92 -10.82 -2.60
CA ALA A 7 -2.18 -11.55 -2.48
C ALA A 7 -1.97 -12.87 -1.73
N ASN A 8 -0.96 -13.66 -2.12
CA ASN A 8 -0.64 -14.91 -1.44
C ASN A 8 -0.32 -14.70 0.04
N PHE A 9 0.51 -13.73 0.36
CA PHE A 9 0.95 -13.50 1.73
C PHE A 9 -0.15 -12.92 2.64
N LYS A 10 -0.93 -11.95 2.14
CA LYS A 10 -1.90 -11.21 2.98
C LYS A 10 -3.32 -11.77 2.95
N TYR A 11 -3.73 -12.38 1.85
CA TYR A 11 -5.15 -12.66 1.64
C TYR A 11 -5.50 -14.14 1.55
N TYR A 12 -4.57 -15.02 1.12
CA TYR A 12 -4.85 -16.43 0.88
C TYR A 12 -3.88 -17.39 1.58
N PRO A 13 -3.79 -17.33 2.92
CA PRO A 13 -2.83 -18.18 3.61
C PRO A 13 -3.20 -19.67 3.58
N ALA A 14 -4.50 -20.02 3.47
CA ALA A 14 -4.98 -21.39 3.57
C ALA A 14 -5.72 -21.90 2.32
N GLY A 15 -5.81 -21.09 1.26
CA GLY A 15 -6.50 -21.48 0.03
C GLY A 15 -6.43 -20.38 -1.03
N ASN A 16 -6.92 -20.68 -2.23
CA ASN A 16 -6.92 -19.77 -3.37
C ASN A 16 -8.32 -19.26 -3.74
N ILE A 17 -9.35 -19.77 -3.07
CA ILE A 17 -10.74 -19.31 -3.17
C ILE A 17 -11.23 -18.99 -1.77
N LEU A 18 -11.79 -17.81 -1.56
CA LEU A 18 -12.42 -17.39 -0.31
C LEU A 18 -13.91 -17.25 -0.52
N ILE A 19 -14.68 -17.84 0.38
CA ILE A 19 -16.12 -17.61 0.51
C ILE A 19 -16.32 -16.77 1.76
N GLN A 20 -16.93 -15.62 1.62
CA GLN A 20 -17.13 -14.69 2.73
C GLN A 20 -18.57 -14.15 2.73
N ILE A 21 -19.00 -13.63 3.87
CA ILE A 21 -20.25 -12.90 3.96
C ILE A 21 -20.13 -11.65 3.10
N ARG A 22 -21.09 -11.45 2.19
CA ARG A 22 -21.09 -10.29 1.30
C ARG A 22 -21.08 -9.02 2.12
N ASN A 23 -20.05 -8.23 1.94
CA ASN A 23 -19.96 -6.93 2.56
C ASN A 23 -20.74 -5.96 1.67
N THR A 24 -21.98 -5.66 2.03
CA THR A 24 -22.83 -4.68 1.33
C THR A 24 -22.28 -3.26 1.39
N VAL A 25 -21.22 -3.06 2.15
CA VAL A 25 -20.44 -1.83 2.12
C VAL A 25 -19.58 -1.85 0.87
N GLY A 26 -20.11 -1.37 -0.22
CA GLY A 26 -19.33 -1.02 -1.40
C GLY A 26 -18.16 -0.14 -0.99
N SER A 27 -17.06 -0.26 -1.75
CA SER A 27 -15.81 0.47 -1.61
C SER A 27 -15.91 2.01 -1.75
N SER A 28 -17.09 2.59 -1.64
CA SER A 28 -17.30 4.02 -1.57
C SER A 28 -17.51 4.43 -0.12
N PHE A 29 -16.83 5.48 0.27
CA PHE A 29 -16.89 6.19 1.54
C PHE A 29 -18.28 6.79 1.87
N ASN A 30 -19.36 6.21 1.38
CA ASN A 30 -20.71 6.64 1.69
C ASN A 30 -21.15 6.08 3.04
N THR A 31 -21.20 6.97 3.99
CA THR A 31 -21.51 6.80 5.41
C THR A 31 -22.94 6.35 5.72
N GLU A 32 -23.79 6.10 4.74
CA GLU A 32 -25.21 5.80 4.94
C GLU A 32 -25.62 4.34 4.68
N SER A 33 -24.80 3.52 4.03
CA SER A 33 -25.09 2.09 3.86
C SER A 33 -24.60 1.31 5.08
N GLU A 34 -25.51 0.54 5.69
CA GLU A 34 -25.33 -0.25 6.92
C GLU A 34 -23.88 -0.74 7.15
N PRO A 35 -23.12 -0.07 8.03
CA PRO A 35 -21.67 -0.36 8.19
C PRO A 35 -21.38 -1.73 8.83
N TYR A 36 -22.41 -2.47 9.24
CA TYR A 36 -22.29 -3.71 10.01
C TYR A 36 -23.09 -4.90 9.43
N GLY A 37 -23.38 -4.88 8.13
CA GLY A 37 -24.19 -5.92 7.50
C GLY A 37 -23.69 -7.34 7.72
N SER A 38 -22.39 -7.57 7.72
CA SER A 38 -21.80 -8.89 8.01
C SER A 38 -21.96 -9.30 9.47
N SER A 39 -21.78 -8.40 10.42
CA SER A 39 -21.97 -8.67 11.85
C SER A 39 -23.43 -8.93 12.20
N LYS A 40 -24.35 -8.20 11.57
CA LYS A 40 -25.81 -8.45 11.72
C LYS A 40 -26.17 -9.86 11.23
N LEU A 41 -25.65 -10.28 10.09
CA LEU A 41 -25.88 -11.62 9.57
C LEU A 41 -25.29 -12.70 10.49
N GLN A 42 -24.13 -12.46 11.11
CA GLN A 42 -23.57 -13.38 12.10
C GLN A 42 -24.41 -13.48 13.38
N LEU A 43 -25.06 -12.39 13.79
CA LEU A 43 -25.97 -12.39 14.95
C LEU A 43 -27.30 -13.10 14.66
N GLU A 44 -27.91 -12.87 13.52
CA GLU A 44 -29.23 -13.42 13.17
C GLU A 44 -29.14 -14.88 12.72
N ALA A 45 -28.35 -15.14 11.67
CA ALA A 45 -28.12 -16.45 11.11
C ALA A 45 -26.88 -16.42 10.21
N ASN A 46 -25.76 -16.96 10.67
CA ASN A 46 -24.52 -16.97 9.90
C ASN A 46 -24.66 -17.86 8.65
N PRO A 47 -24.65 -17.30 7.44
CA PRO A 47 -24.82 -18.09 6.22
C PRO A 47 -23.64 -19.04 5.94
N LEU A 48 -22.46 -18.77 6.51
CA LEU A 48 -21.25 -19.62 6.34
C LEU A 48 -21.25 -20.85 7.26
N GLU A 49 -22.06 -20.86 8.30
CA GLU A 49 -22.21 -22.00 9.20
C GLU A 49 -23.40 -22.91 8.83
N ASN A 50 -24.03 -22.65 7.68
CA ASN A 50 -25.10 -23.50 7.18
C ASN A 50 -24.53 -24.87 6.82
N GLN A 51 -24.93 -25.92 7.57
CA GLN A 51 -24.47 -27.27 7.35
C GLN A 51 -24.73 -27.78 5.93
N ALA A 52 -25.84 -27.39 5.32
CA ALA A 52 -26.15 -27.77 3.94
C ALA A 52 -25.13 -27.16 2.95
N LEU A 53 -24.72 -25.90 3.14
CA LEU A 53 -23.68 -25.26 2.36
C LEU A 53 -22.35 -26.00 2.49
N ILE A 54 -21.92 -26.30 3.72
CA ILE A 54 -20.65 -26.98 3.99
C ILE A 54 -20.67 -28.38 3.36
N GLN A 55 -21.73 -29.14 3.54
CA GLN A 55 -21.87 -30.46 2.95
C GLN A 55 -21.89 -30.44 1.41
N GLU A 56 -22.50 -29.42 0.78
CA GLU A 56 -22.47 -29.28 -0.67
C GLU A 56 -21.05 -28.95 -1.17
N LEU A 57 -20.32 -28.11 -0.44
CA LEU A 57 -18.92 -27.77 -0.77
C LEU A 57 -17.99 -28.98 -0.61
N GLU A 58 -18.17 -29.79 0.47
CA GLU A 58 -17.36 -30.98 0.72
C GLU A 58 -17.59 -32.11 -0.30
N LYS A 59 -18.73 -32.13 -0.96
CA LYS A 59 -19.03 -33.09 -2.05
C LYS A 59 -18.32 -32.79 -3.36
N ILE A 60 -17.67 -31.64 -3.48
CA ILE A 60 -16.92 -31.26 -4.70
C ILE A 60 -15.57 -32.00 -4.68
N ASP A 61 -15.42 -33.08 -5.44
CA ASP A 61 -14.17 -33.87 -5.53
C ASP A 61 -12.90 -33.07 -5.84
N LYS A 62 -13.06 -31.87 -6.39
CA LYS A 62 -11.98 -30.98 -6.79
C LYS A 62 -11.44 -30.12 -5.67
N ILE A 63 -12.09 -30.13 -4.51
CA ILE A 63 -11.64 -29.47 -3.29
C ILE A 63 -10.74 -30.42 -2.52
N GLU A 64 -9.59 -29.89 -2.09
CA GLU A 64 -8.64 -30.59 -1.23
C GLU A 64 -8.98 -30.36 0.25
N LYS A 65 -9.24 -29.09 0.61
CA LYS A 65 -9.48 -28.70 2.00
C LYS A 65 -10.33 -27.43 2.08
N ILE A 66 -11.21 -27.39 3.07
CA ILE A 66 -11.94 -26.18 3.48
C ILE A 66 -11.47 -25.81 4.89
N THR A 67 -11.07 -24.57 5.08
CA THR A 67 -10.64 -24.04 6.38
C THR A 67 -11.54 -22.88 6.77
N ALA A 68 -12.22 -22.98 7.91
CA ALA A 68 -13.03 -21.91 8.47
C ALA A 68 -12.16 -20.97 9.31
N PHE A 69 -12.31 -19.70 9.09
CA PHE A 69 -11.68 -18.64 9.89
C PHE A 69 -12.73 -17.88 10.66
N ASN A 70 -12.53 -17.80 11.97
CA ASN A 70 -13.38 -17.04 12.85
C ASN A 70 -12.93 -15.56 12.83
N CYS A 71 -13.84 -14.70 12.50
CA CYS A 71 -13.62 -13.26 12.55
C CYS A 71 -14.95 -12.51 12.64
N ILE A 72 -14.92 -11.36 13.25
CA ILE A 72 -16.07 -10.45 13.36
C ILE A 72 -15.71 -9.09 12.80
N ASN A 73 -16.68 -8.38 12.25
CA ASN A 73 -16.46 -7.06 11.69
C ASN A 73 -16.86 -6.01 12.75
N MET A 74 -15.89 -5.21 13.19
CA MET A 74 -16.09 -4.17 14.21
C MET A 74 -15.31 -2.92 13.87
N THR A 75 -15.66 -1.82 14.53
CA THR A 75 -14.90 -0.57 14.51
C THR A 75 -14.21 -0.37 15.85
N ILE A 76 -12.89 -0.15 15.86
CA ILE A 76 -12.16 0.27 17.05
C ILE A 76 -11.77 1.73 16.88
N THR A 77 -12.04 2.51 17.93
CA THR A 77 -11.69 3.92 18.01
C THR A 77 -10.64 4.11 19.09
N PHE A 78 -9.54 4.74 18.74
CA PHE A 78 -8.43 5.00 19.66
C PHE A 78 -7.70 6.30 19.29
N PRO A 79 -7.05 6.98 20.25
CA PRO A 79 -6.16 8.09 19.97
C PRO A 79 -4.89 7.58 19.28
N ASP A 80 -4.52 8.21 18.18
CA ASP A 80 -3.23 7.95 17.55
C ASP A 80 -2.08 8.65 18.30
N LYS A 81 -0.82 8.44 17.84
CA LYS A 81 0.38 9.07 18.44
C LYS A 81 0.36 10.60 18.40
N SER A 82 -0.48 11.21 17.58
CA SER A 82 -0.66 12.67 17.48
C SER A 82 -1.78 13.18 18.41
N GLY A 83 -2.49 12.28 19.07
CA GLY A 83 -3.67 12.59 19.87
C GLY A 83 -4.96 12.75 19.06
N SER A 84 -4.91 12.51 17.74
CA SER A 84 -6.10 12.49 16.89
C SER A 84 -6.86 11.18 17.08
N ILE A 85 -8.19 11.26 17.06
CA ILE A 85 -9.03 10.05 17.16
C ILE A 85 -9.04 9.35 15.80
N THR A 86 -8.54 8.13 15.79
CA THR A 86 -8.55 7.25 14.61
C THR A 86 -9.56 6.14 14.81
N SER A 87 -10.38 5.88 13.81
CA SER A 87 -11.33 4.77 13.79
C SER A 87 -10.93 3.79 12.69
N ILE A 88 -10.70 2.53 13.08
CA ILE A 88 -10.39 1.46 12.15
C ILE A 88 -11.56 0.48 12.12
N LYS A 89 -12.17 0.34 10.96
CA LYS A 89 -13.16 -0.70 10.67
C LYS A 89 -12.45 -1.84 9.95
N ASN A 90 -12.49 -3.04 10.52
CA ASN A 90 -11.84 -4.19 9.91
C ASN A 90 -12.46 -5.51 10.41
N PHE A 91 -12.06 -6.61 9.78
CA PHE A 91 -12.27 -7.94 10.33
C PHE A 91 -11.29 -8.17 11.48
N PHE A 92 -11.84 -8.54 12.63
CA PHE A 92 -11.07 -8.91 13.82
C PHE A 92 -11.04 -10.42 13.94
N PRO A 93 -9.89 -11.06 13.81
CA PRO A 93 -9.73 -12.47 14.09
C PRO A 93 -10.11 -12.76 15.54
N THR A 94 -10.85 -13.85 15.70
CA THR A 94 -11.20 -14.37 17.01
C THR A 94 -10.62 -15.76 17.15
N LEU A 95 -9.68 -15.91 18.09
CA LEU A 95 -8.92 -17.14 18.26
C LEU A 95 -9.48 -17.98 19.38
N ASN A 96 -9.49 -19.30 19.17
CA ASN A 96 -9.74 -20.24 20.24
C ASN A 96 -8.49 -20.37 21.17
N ARG A 97 -8.61 -21.15 22.23
CA ARG A 97 -7.51 -21.33 23.22
C ARG A 97 -6.24 -21.87 22.57
N GLU A 98 -6.34 -22.94 21.80
CA GLU A 98 -5.20 -23.58 21.14
C GLU A 98 -4.48 -22.60 20.18
N GLN A 99 -5.23 -21.90 19.35
CA GLN A 99 -4.68 -20.89 18.45
C GLN A 99 -4.04 -19.72 19.21
N MET A 100 -4.57 -19.32 20.36
CA MET A 100 -4.02 -18.22 21.14
C MET A 100 -2.71 -18.63 21.83
N ASP A 101 -2.65 -19.85 22.36
CA ASP A 101 -1.44 -20.38 23.00
C ASP A 101 -0.27 -20.46 22.02
N GLU A 102 -0.52 -20.87 20.77
CA GLU A 102 0.49 -20.83 19.70
C GLU A 102 1.04 -19.40 19.45
N LYS A 103 0.24 -18.36 19.67
CA LYS A 103 0.63 -16.98 19.40
C LYS A 103 1.42 -16.31 20.51
N GLN A 104 1.52 -16.95 21.68
CA GLN A 104 2.35 -16.42 22.79
C GLN A 104 3.81 -16.19 22.36
N ALA A 105 4.36 -17.01 21.47
CA ALA A 105 5.74 -16.95 21.02
C ALA A 105 6.06 -15.75 20.10
N ILE A 106 5.03 -15.11 19.51
CA ILE A 106 5.19 -14.00 18.56
C ILE A 106 4.87 -12.64 19.14
N LEU A 107 4.59 -12.56 20.44
CA LEU A 107 4.33 -11.28 21.10
C LEU A 107 5.61 -10.45 21.21
N SER A 108 5.50 -9.18 20.87
CA SER A 108 6.54 -8.18 21.13
C SER A 108 6.56 -7.75 22.58
N SER A 109 5.37 -7.68 23.22
CA SER A 109 5.22 -7.36 24.64
C SER A 109 3.89 -7.84 25.20
N GLY A 110 3.78 -7.98 26.51
CA GLY A 110 2.55 -8.38 27.21
C GLY A 110 2.32 -9.89 27.24
N THR A 111 1.05 -10.29 27.23
CA THR A 111 0.63 -11.69 27.34
C THR A 111 -0.47 -12.02 26.32
N ALA A 112 -0.52 -13.27 25.88
CA ALA A 112 -1.62 -13.84 25.08
C ALA A 112 -2.40 -14.89 25.89
N SER A 113 -2.40 -14.81 27.22
CA SER A 113 -3.16 -15.72 28.08
C SER A 113 -4.66 -15.64 27.76
N TYR A 114 -5.23 -16.76 27.31
CA TYR A 114 -6.63 -16.82 26.91
C TYR A 114 -7.57 -16.40 28.03
N ASP A 115 -7.35 -16.92 29.24
CA ASP A 115 -8.20 -16.66 30.40
C ASP A 115 -8.12 -15.20 30.86
N GLU A 116 -6.91 -14.64 30.88
CA GLU A 116 -6.69 -13.22 31.20
C GLU A 116 -7.37 -12.29 30.19
N MET A 117 -7.31 -12.62 28.89
CA MET A 117 -7.99 -11.86 27.85
C MET A 117 -9.52 -11.90 28.00
N VAL A 118 -10.08 -13.06 28.38
CA VAL A 118 -11.54 -13.20 28.60
C VAL A 118 -11.95 -12.42 29.87
N GLU A 119 -11.18 -12.48 30.93
CA GLU A 119 -11.47 -11.79 32.20
C GLU A 119 -11.42 -10.27 32.03
N LYS A 120 -10.38 -9.75 31.42
CA LYS A 120 -10.12 -8.29 31.28
C LYS A 120 -10.74 -7.66 30.05
N ASN A 121 -11.53 -8.37 29.24
CA ASN A 121 -11.91 -7.95 27.89
C ASN A 121 -10.69 -7.56 27.05
N GLY A 122 -9.65 -8.40 27.13
CA GLY A 122 -8.34 -8.14 26.56
C GLY A 122 -8.30 -8.28 25.05
N ILE A 123 -7.48 -7.44 24.42
CA ILE A 123 -7.17 -7.53 22.99
C ILE A 123 -5.66 -7.48 22.78
N LEU A 124 -5.20 -8.15 21.72
CA LEU A 124 -3.85 -7.97 21.19
C LEU A 124 -3.87 -6.92 20.08
N VAL A 125 -2.88 -6.07 20.03
CA VAL A 125 -2.77 -5.01 19.02
C VAL A 125 -1.46 -5.07 18.26
N ALA A 126 -1.47 -4.62 17.03
CA ALA A 126 -0.27 -4.49 16.22
C ALA A 126 0.67 -3.43 16.80
N ASP A 127 1.98 -3.70 16.75
CA ASP A 127 3.01 -2.79 17.22
C ASP A 127 2.85 -1.38 16.64
N GLY A 128 2.98 -0.41 17.51
CA GLY A 128 2.85 1.00 17.16
C GLY A 128 1.41 1.52 17.07
N THR A 129 0.39 0.68 17.31
CA THR A 129 -1.02 1.10 17.35
C THR A 129 -1.39 1.63 18.75
N ALA A 130 -1.13 0.85 19.79
CA ALA A 130 -1.34 1.20 21.20
C ALA A 130 -0.32 0.49 22.08
N GLN A 131 -0.28 0.80 23.37
CA GLN A 131 0.61 0.18 24.35
C GLN A 131 -0.15 -0.78 25.27
N VAL A 132 0.58 -1.75 25.83
CA VAL A 132 0.00 -2.64 26.85
C VAL A 132 -0.51 -1.83 28.02
N GLY A 133 -1.75 -2.09 28.44
CA GLY A 133 -2.47 -1.36 29.47
C GLY A 133 -3.38 -0.24 28.98
N ASP A 134 -3.27 0.16 27.71
CA ASP A 134 -4.19 1.14 27.12
C ASP A 134 -5.61 0.57 27.03
N THR A 135 -6.60 1.45 27.17
CA THR A 135 -8.01 1.12 26.96
C THR A 135 -8.50 1.68 25.64
N LEU A 136 -9.01 0.82 24.78
CA LEU A 136 -9.54 1.18 23.47
C LEU A 136 -11.06 1.02 23.46
N LYS A 137 -11.76 1.94 22.79
CA LYS A 137 -13.20 1.83 22.60
C LYS A 137 -13.53 1.00 21.37
N ILE A 138 -14.26 -0.08 21.58
CA ILE A 138 -14.84 -0.90 20.51
C ILE A 138 -16.28 -0.44 20.29
N GLU A 139 -16.62 -0.08 19.09
CA GLU A 139 -17.95 0.24 18.67
C GLU A 139 -18.58 -0.96 17.96
N GLY A 140 -19.73 -1.39 18.43
CA GLY A 140 -20.53 -2.44 17.83
C GLY A 140 -21.99 -1.99 17.65
N ARG A 141 -22.75 -2.77 16.88
CA ARG A 141 -24.20 -2.59 16.77
C ARG A 141 -24.94 -3.81 17.27
N SER A 142 -25.99 -3.56 18.01
CA SER A 142 -26.96 -4.56 18.46
C SER A 142 -27.94 -4.94 17.35
N LEU A 143 -28.69 -6.02 17.55
CA LEU A 143 -29.71 -6.49 16.59
C LEU A 143 -30.80 -5.44 16.32
N ASP A 144 -31.12 -4.60 17.31
CA ASP A 144 -32.10 -3.50 17.19
C ASP A 144 -31.56 -2.27 16.45
N GLY A 145 -30.30 -2.32 16.02
CA GLY A 145 -29.61 -1.21 15.32
C GLY A 145 -28.99 -0.18 16.27
N SER A 146 -29.15 -0.33 17.60
CA SER A 146 -28.47 0.55 18.54
C SER A 146 -26.96 0.36 18.55
N THR A 147 -26.21 1.46 18.73
CA THR A 147 -24.75 1.43 18.85
C THR A 147 -24.38 1.24 20.31
N PHE A 148 -23.50 0.30 20.59
CA PHE A 148 -22.90 0.13 21.90
C PHE A 148 -21.41 0.36 21.85
N TYR A 149 -20.83 0.77 22.98
CA TYR A 149 -19.40 0.97 23.13
C TYR A 149 -18.90 0.10 24.27
N ILE A 150 -17.77 -0.54 24.05
CA ILE A 150 -17.12 -1.42 25.01
C ILE A 150 -15.66 -1.00 25.15
N ASP A 151 -15.21 -0.92 26.40
CA ASP A 151 -13.82 -0.69 26.70
C ASP A 151 -13.05 -2.04 26.67
N ALA A 152 -12.05 -2.13 25.78
CA ALA A 152 -11.16 -3.27 25.67
C ALA A 152 -9.76 -2.87 26.14
N ILE A 153 -9.11 -3.73 26.92
CA ILE A 153 -7.76 -3.48 27.46
C ILE A 153 -6.74 -4.14 26.54
N VAL A 154 -5.71 -3.39 26.15
CA VAL A 154 -4.57 -3.94 25.42
C VAL A 154 -3.72 -4.78 26.37
N VAL A 155 -3.71 -6.09 26.19
CA VAL A 155 -2.95 -7.03 27.03
C VAL A 155 -1.63 -7.46 26.41
N GLY A 156 -1.46 -7.29 25.11
CA GLY A 156 -0.20 -7.58 24.42
C GLY A 156 -0.11 -6.90 23.05
N THR A 157 1.11 -6.80 22.56
CA THR A 157 1.39 -6.28 21.21
C THR A 157 2.17 -7.30 20.40
N TYR A 158 2.06 -7.24 19.06
CA TYR A 158 2.69 -8.16 18.14
C TYR A 158 3.15 -7.48 16.85
N ASP A 159 4.24 -8.00 16.27
CA ASP A 159 4.61 -7.62 14.90
C ASP A 159 3.68 -8.30 13.90
N ARG A 160 3.01 -7.50 13.07
CA ARG A 160 2.09 -8.00 12.04
C ARG A 160 2.77 -8.90 11.03
N THR A 161 4.06 -8.73 10.81
CA THR A 161 4.82 -9.52 9.84
C THR A 161 5.16 -10.90 10.39
N ASP A 162 5.47 -11.01 11.68
CA ASP A 162 5.75 -12.28 12.31
C ASP A 162 4.47 -13.11 12.49
N LEU A 163 3.36 -12.44 12.81
CA LEU A 163 2.05 -13.07 12.89
C LEU A 163 1.66 -13.81 11.60
N MET A 164 2.06 -13.28 10.46
CA MET A 164 1.68 -13.80 9.13
C MET A 164 2.60 -14.93 8.62
N LYS A 165 3.80 -15.09 9.19
CA LYS A 165 4.80 -16.04 8.68
C LYS A 165 4.45 -17.50 8.96
N ASP A 166 4.02 -17.81 10.16
CA ASP A 166 4.01 -19.19 10.64
C ASP A 166 2.63 -19.86 10.66
N SER A 167 1.55 -19.10 10.76
CA SER A 167 0.19 -19.66 10.75
C SER A 167 -0.82 -18.57 10.41
N PRO A 168 -1.53 -18.72 9.30
CA PRO A 168 -2.55 -17.74 8.93
C PRO A 168 -3.70 -17.79 9.94
N ILE A 169 -3.96 -16.67 10.57
CA ILE A 169 -5.06 -16.54 11.52
C ILE A 169 -6.35 -16.16 10.78
N VAL A 170 -6.24 -15.26 9.84
CA VAL A 170 -7.32 -14.81 8.93
C VAL A 170 -6.67 -14.25 7.68
N PRO A 171 -7.28 -14.37 6.51
CA PRO A 171 -6.86 -13.63 5.33
C PRO A 171 -6.88 -12.12 5.60
N GLY A 172 -5.75 -11.49 5.41
CA GLY A 172 -5.53 -10.08 5.72
C GLY A 172 -4.45 -9.89 6.78
N SER A 173 -4.16 -8.65 7.08
CA SER A 173 -3.14 -8.26 8.06
C SER A 173 -3.84 -7.57 9.24
N PRO A 174 -4.31 -8.31 10.23
CA PRO A 174 -5.11 -7.75 11.31
C PRO A 174 -4.31 -6.74 12.14
N TYR A 175 -4.98 -5.71 12.60
CA TYR A 175 -4.45 -4.75 13.58
C TYR A 175 -4.77 -5.17 15.01
N PHE A 176 -5.82 -5.98 15.17
CA PHE A 176 -6.36 -6.37 16.46
C PHE A 176 -6.74 -7.84 16.41
N ILE A 177 -6.53 -8.52 17.51
CA ILE A 177 -6.90 -9.92 17.71
C ILE A 177 -7.56 -10.03 19.07
N MET A 178 -8.60 -10.85 19.19
CA MET A 178 -9.24 -11.17 20.46
C MET A 178 -9.52 -12.64 20.61
N THR A 179 -9.88 -13.09 21.80
CA THR A 179 -10.32 -14.46 21.98
C THR A 179 -11.75 -14.64 21.50
N TYR A 180 -12.10 -15.86 21.12
CA TYR A 180 -13.47 -16.22 20.73
C TYR A 180 -14.48 -15.85 21.83
N ASP A 181 -14.17 -16.18 23.09
CA ASP A 181 -15.07 -15.92 24.21
C ASP A 181 -15.16 -14.43 24.57
N THR A 182 -14.06 -13.68 24.45
CA THR A 182 -14.12 -12.21 24.57
C THR A 182 -15.06 -11.61 23.52
N ALA A 183 -14.89 -12.00 22.26
CA ALA A 183 -15.74 -11.53 21.17
C ALA A 183 -17.22 -11.89 21.41
N LYS A 184 -17.51 -13.14 21.83
CA LYS A 184 -18.85 -13.58 22.20
C LYS A 184 -19.45 -12.78 23.33
N LYS A 185 -18.67 -12.54 24.39
CA LYS A 185 -19.11 -11.76 25.57
C LYS A 185 -19.44 -10.33 25.19
N LEU A 186 -18.63 -9.71 24.31
CA LEU A 186 -18.76 -8.31 23.94
C LEU A 186 -19.86 -8.06 22.90
N THR A 187 -20.05 -8.96 21.94
CA THR A 187 -20.93 -8.74 20.79
C THR A 187 -22.19 -9.60 20.78
N GLY A 188 -22.23 -10.65 21.61
CA GLY A 188 -23.29 -11.65 21.56
C GLY A 188 -23.18 -12.62 20.36
N ILE A 189 -22.21 -12.44 19.46
CA ILE A 189 -22.03 -13.32 18.29
C ILE A 189 -21.47 -14.65 18.74
N THR A 190 -22.27 -15.71 18.58
CA THR A 190 -21.89 -17.08 18.87
C THR A 190 -21.30 -17.79 17.64
N ASN A 191 -21.68 -17.39 16.44
CA ASN A 191 -21.28 -17.98 15.18
C ASN A 191 -20.33 -17.05 14.47
N GLN A 192 -19.03 -17.16 14.77
CA GLN A 192 -18.01 -16.19 14.37
C GLN A 192 -17.31 -16.52 13.05
N THR A 193 -17.70 -17.60 12.35
CA THR A 193 -17.15 -17.91 11.03
C THR A 193 -17.42 -16.76 10.06
N GLY A 194 -16.36 -16.08 9.64
CA GLY A 194 -16.46 -14.94 8.73
C GLY A 194 -15.96 -15.25 7.33
N ILE A 195 -15.08 -16.27 7.20
CA ILE A 195 -14.44 -16.64 5.94
C ILE A 195 -14.26 -18.17 5.90
N LEU A 196 -14.61 -18.76 4.77
CA LEU A 196 -14.20 -20.12 4.41
C LEU A 196 -13.14 -20.05 3.32
N ALA A 197 -11.92 -20.49 3.62
CA ALA A 197 -10.88 -20.61 2.63
C ALA A 197 -10.89 -22.01 2.02
N VAL A 198 -10.98 -22.09 0.72
CA VAL A 198 -11.03 -23.33 -0.04
C VAL A 198 -9.72 -23.50 -0.80
N LYS A 199 -9.07 -24.63 -0.56
CA LYS A 199 -7.92 -25.09 -1.33
C LYS A 199 -8.40 -26.14 -2.32
N ASN A 200 -8.26 -25.86 -3.61
CA ASN A 200 -8.57 -26.82 -4.66
C ASN A 200 -7.37 -27.75 -4.93
N ARG A 201 -7.66 -28.91 -5.49
CA ARG A 201 -6.61 -29.79 -6.04
C ARG A 201 -5.97 -29.14 -7.27
N ASP A 202 -4.66 -29.30 -7.41
CA ASP A 202 -3.92 -28.79 -8.55
C ASP A 202 -4.58 -29.19 -9.88
N ARG A 203 -4.61 -28.26 -10.84
CA ARG A 203 -5.22 -28.36 -12.18
C ARG A 203 -6.75 -28.20 -12.28
N TYR A 204 -7.49 -28.14 -11.17
CA TYR A 204 -8.96 -28.09 -11.22
C TYR A 204 -9.53 -26.77 -10.69
N PHE A 205 -8.74 -25.67 -10.76
CA PHE A 205 -9.16 -24.38 -10.22
C PHE A 205 -10.47 -23.88 -10.83
N ASP A 206 -10.54 -23.78 -12.18
CA ASP A 206 -11.70 -23.22 -12.86
C ASP A 206 -12.97 -24.04 -12.66
N GLU A 207 -12.82 -25.36 -12.65
CA GLU A 207 -13.93 -26.28 -12.44
C GLU A 207 -14.41 -26.26 -10.98
N ALA A 208 -13.49 -26.18 -10.01
CA ALA A 208 -13.81 -26.01 -8.61
C ALA A 208 -14.52 -24.67 -8.39
N LEU A 209 -13.98 -23.58 -8.94
CA LEU A 209 -14.56 -22.25 -8.88
C LEU A 209 -15.98 -22.23 -9.45
N ALA A 210 -16.19 -22.77 -10.65
CA ALA A 210 -17.51 -22.82 -11.29
C ALA A 210 -18.53 -23.63 -10.46
N SER A 211 -18.07 -24.69 -9.78
CA SER A 211 -18.92 -25.51 -8.91
C SER A 211 -19.28 -24.76 -7.62
N ILE A 212 -18.30 -24.11 -6.99
CA ILE A 212 -18.50 -23.28 -5.80
C ILE A 212 -19.43 -22.12 -6.13
N GLN A 213 -19.21 -21.44 -7.25
CA GLN A 213 -19.98 -20.27 -7.65
C GLN A 213 -21.46 -20.61 -7.83
N ARG A 214 -21.80 -21.76 -8.46
CA ARG A 214 -23.20 -22.24 -8.57
C ARG A 214 -23.88 -22.44 -7.22
N ILE A 215 -23.13 -22.85 -6.20
CA ILE A 215 -23.66 -23.06 -4.85
C ILE A 215 -23.85 -21.71 -4.16
N VAL A 216 -22.84 -20.84 -4.24
CA VAL A 216 -22.84 -19.52 -3.59
C VAL A 216 -23.85 -18.56 -4.22
N ASP A 217 -24.03 -18.57 -5.54
CA ASP A 217 -24.98 -17.70 -6.27
C ASP A 217 -26.46 -17.95 -5.86
N ARG A 218 -26.75 -19.07 -5.21
CA ARG A 218 -28.09 -19.32 -4.62
C ARG A 218 -28.34 -18.52 -3.34
N ASN A 219 -27.30 -17.91 -2.77
CA ASN A 219 -27.38 -17.16 -1.52
C ASN A 219 -26.76 -15.76 -1.69
N GLU A 220 -27.61 -14.75 -1.84
CA GLU A 220 -27.17 -13.37 -2.02
C GLU A 220 -26.35 -12.80 -0.84
N LYS A 221 -26.37 -13.47 0.32
CA LYS A 221 -25.66 -13.02 1.53
C LYS A 221 -24.18 -13.39 1.54
N ILE A 222 -23.73 -14.24 0.63
CA ILE A 222 -22.33 -14.68 0.52
C ILE A 222 -21.75 -14.35 -0.85
N GLU A 223 -20.42 -14.25 -0.91
CA GLU A 223 -19.69 -13.98 -2.15
C GLU A 223 -18.41 -14.81 -2.23
N VAL A 224 -17.97 -15.04 -3.45
CA VAL A 224 -16.70 -15.73 -3.73
C VAL A 224 -15.66 -14.71 -4.18
N ASN A 225 -14.50 -14.75 -3.55
CA ASN A 225 -13.31 -14.00 -3.95
C ASN A 225 -12.19 -14.97 -4.33
N THR A 226 -11.56 -14.73 -5.47
CA THR A 226 -10.42 -15.55 -5.92
C THR A 226 -9.11 -14.78 -5.79
N ILE A 227 -8.02 -15.51 -5.71
CA ILE A 227 -6.68 -14.94 -5.71
C ILE A 227 -6.45 -14.08 -6.97
N GLU A 228 -6.92 -14.53 -8.13
CA GLU A 228 -6.80 -13.77 -9.38
C GLU A 228 -7.54 -12.43 -9.33
N GLN A 229 -8.76 -12.40 -8.80
CA GLN A 229 -9.53 -11.15 -8.63
C GLN A 229 -8.81 -10.21 -7.66
N THR A 230 -8.28 -10.77 -6.57
CA THR A 230 -7.51 -9.99 -5.59
C THR A 230 -6.24 -9.42 -6.21
N VAL A 231 -5.49 -10.22 -6.98
CA VAL A 231 -4.30 -9.76 -7.71
C VAL A 231 -4.67 -8.66 -8.69
N LYS A 232 -5.74 -8.84 -9.49
CA LYS A 232 -6.22 -7.81 -10.44
C LYS A 232 -6.61 -6.51 -9.73
N ASN A 233 -7.32 -6.59 -8.60
CA ASN A 233 -7.72 -5.42 -7.82
C ASN A 233 -6.51 -4.69 -7.23
N ILE A 234 -5.56 -5.42 -6.67
CA ILE A 234 -4.29 -4.86 -6.18
C ILE A 234 -3.56 -4.18 -7.33
N GLN A 235 -3.43 -4.84 -8.46
CA GLN A 235 -2.76 -4.30 -9.65
C GLN A 235 -3.43 -3.04 -10.15
N TYR A 236 -4.77 -3.02 -10.22
CA TYR A 236 -5.54 -1.84 -10.62
C TYR A 236 -5.32 -0.65 -9.67
N GLN A 237 -5.31 -0.88 -8.36
CA GLN A 237 -5.03 0.15 -7.36
C GLN A 237 -3.61 0.71 -7.51
N TYR A 238 -2.62 -0.17 -7.74
CA TYR A 238 -1.24 0.26 -8.00
C TYR A 238 -1.10 1.05 -9.27
N ASP A 239 -1.68 0.57 -10.37
CA ASP A 239 -1.62 1.25 -11.66
C ASP A 239 -2.25 2.65 -11.59
N SER A 240 -3.35 2.79 -10.88
CA SER A 240 -4.00 4.08 -10.64
C SER A 240 -3.10 5.03 -9.83
N SER A 241 -2.53 4.55 -8.73
CA SER A 241 -1.64 5.34 -7.86
C SER A 241 -0.33 5.71 -8.58
N ILE A 242 0.24 4.78 -9.32
CA ILE A 242 1.46 5.00 -10.11
C ILE A 242 1.23 6.02 -11.22
N LYS A 243 0.10 5.97 -11.93
CA LYS A 243 -0.26 6.98 -12.95
C LYS A 243 -0.33 8.39 -12.37
N ALA A 244 -0.91 8.55 -11.18
CA ALA A 244 -0.95 9.85 -10.48
C ALA A 244 0.46 10.35 -10.14
N LEU A 245 1.33 9.46 -9.62
CA LEU A 245 2.73 9.81 -9.33
C LEU A 245 3.51 10.18 -10.60
N TYR A 246 3.26 9.50 -11.72
CA TYR A 246 3.89 9.84 -13.00
C TYR A 246 3.46 11.20 -13.51
N MET A 247 2.18 11.57 -13.37
CA MET A 247 1.71 12.90 -13.75
C MET A 247 2.39 14.00 -12.92
N ILE A 248 2.45 13.82 -11.59
CA ILE A 248 3.14 14.79 -10.72
C ILE A 248 4.62 14.87 -11.08
N SER A 249 5.29 13.74 -11.29
CA SER A 249 6.70 13.71 -11.68
C SER A 249 6.95 14.39 -13.02
N ALA A 250 6.06 14.22 -14.00
CA ALA A 250 6.15 14.89 -15.30
C ALA A 250 6.02 16.40 -15.18
N ILE A 251 5.09 16.90 -14.35
CA ILE A 251 4.93 18.33 -14.07
C ILE A 251 6.21 18.89 -13.43
N LEU A 252 6.71 18.25 -12.38
CA LEU A 252 7.95 18.68 -11.71
C LEU A 252 9.15 18.67 -12.67
N PHE A 253 9.19 17.69 -13.57
CA PHE A 253 10.24 17.58 -14.57
C PHE A 253 10.21 18.72 -15.60
N ILE A 254 9.01 19.10 -16.07
CA ILE A 254 8.83 20.25 -16.98
C ILE A 254 9.24 21.53 -16.27
N PHE A 255 8.80 21.75 -15.03
CA PHE A 255 9.19 22.94 -14.26
C PHE A 255 10.71 23.01 -14.03
N GLY A 256 11.33 21.88 -13.68
CA GLY A 256 12.78 21.78 -13.52
C GLY A 256 13.52 22.11 -14.82
N GLY A 257 13.05 21.61 -15.95
CA GLY A 257 13.62 21.91 -17.27
C GLY A 257 13.54 23.39 -17.66
N ILE A 258 12.38 24.01 -17.44
CA ILE A 258 12.17 25.46 -17.68
C ILE A 258 13.08 26.29 -16.77
N SER A 259 13.15 25.95 -15.48
CA SER A 259 13.99 26.65 -14.51
C SER A 259 15.46 26.56 -14.86
N LEU A 260 15.92 25.36 -15.25
CA LEU A 260 17.30 25.14 -15.68
C LEU A 260 17.63 25.95 -16.95
N MET A 261 16.74 25.96 -17.95
CA MET A 261 16.91 26.75 -19.15
C MET A 261 16.98 28.25 -18.85
N ASN A 262 16.09 28.76 -17.98
CA ASN A 262 16.09 30.14 -17.56
C ASN A 262 17.40 30.51 -16.85
N MET A 263 17.90 29.67 -15.93
CA MET A 263 19.17 29.85 -15.27
C MET A 263 20.33 29.96 -16.26
N LEU A 264 20.39 29.07 -17.25
CA LEU A 264 21.43 29.08 -18.27
C LEU A 264 21.40 30.33 -19.14
N ILE A 265 20.19 30.81 -19.46
CA ILE A 265 20.02 32.07 -20.23
C ILE A 265 20.48 33.26 -19.42
N VAL A 266 20.09 33.38 -18.15
CA VAL A 266 20.48 34.47 -17.25
C VAL A 266 22.00 34.46 -17.01
N ASP A 267 22.60 33.30 -16.76
CA ASP A 267 24.05 33.20 -16.62
C ASP A 267 24.80 33.63 -17.89
N PHE A 268 24.33 33.19 -19.05
CA PHE A 268 24.89 33.65 -20.33
C PHE A 268 24.78 35.18 -20.51
N GLN A 269 23.64 35.76 -20.15
CA GLN A 269 23.43 37.22 -20.28
C GLN A 269 24.31 38.01 -19.29
N SER A 270 24.47 37.56 -18.06
CA SER A 270 25.31 38.20 -17.04
C SER A 270 26.79 38.22 -17.40
N ARG A 271 27.25 37.21 -18.11
CA ARG A 271 28.64 37.04 -18.55
C ARG A 271 28.93 37.66 -19.94
N ARG A 272 27.96 38.37 -20.52
CA ARG A 272 28.07 38.92 -21.89
C ARG A 272 29.26 39.85 -22.06
N ARG A 273 29.60 40.65 -21.02
CA ARG A 273 30.76 41.53 -21.00
C ARG A 273 32.08 40.76 -21.00
N GLU A 274 32.17 39.69 -20.25
CA GLU A 274 33.33 38.79 -20.22
C GLU A 274 33.59 38.20 -21.62
N PHE A 275 32.53 37.79 -22.31
CA PHE A 275 32.64 37.24 -23.66
C PHE A 275 33.14 38.28 -24.66
N GLY A 276 32.68 39.55 -24.52
CA GLY A 276 33.16 40.65 -25.32
C GLY A 276 34.66 40.93 -25.10
N LEU A 277 35.14 40.87 -23.86
CA LEU A 277 36.56 41.05 -23.52
C LEU A 277 37.42 39.91 -24.08
N LEU A 278 36.92 38.66 -24.01
CA LEU A 278 37.60 37.49 -24.56
C LEU A 278 37.69 37.56 -26.09
N GLU A 279 36.66 38.07 -26.76
CA GLU A 279 36.66 38.32 -28.22
C GLU A 279 37.63 39.42 -28.59
N ALA A 280 37.71 40.49 -27.81
CA ALA A 280 38.70 41.57 -27.98
C ALA A 280 40.15 41.09 -27.77
N ALA A 281 40.37 40.11 -26.90
CA ALA A 281 41.66 39.43 -26.67
C ALA A 281 42.03 38.40 -27.78
N GLY A 282 41.20 38.27 -28.82
CA GLY A 282 41.50 37.44 -29.99
C GLY A 282 40.86 36.02 -29.96
N ILE A 283 40.02 35.71 -29.00
CA ILE A 283 39.31 34.43 -28.98
C ILE A 283 38.23 34.42 -30.06
N THR A 284 38.21 33.40 -30.91
CA THR A 284 37.21 33.29 -31.96
C THR A 284 35.85 32.88 -31.40
N LYS A 285 34.75 33.35 -32.06
CA LYS A 285 33.38 32.96 -31.70
C LYS A 285 33.19 31.43 -31.66
N LYS A 286 33.92 30.67 -32.47
CA LYS A 286 33.91 29.20 -32.46
C LYS A 286 34.53 28.64 -31.17
N GLN A 287 35.63 29.17 -30.71
CA GLN A 287 36.30 28.79 -29.48
C GLN A 287 35.43 29.11 -28.26
N LEU A 288 34.83 30.30 -28.23
CA LEU A 288 33.92 30.74 -27.18
C LEU A 288 32.69 29.84 -27.08
N LYS A 289 32.08 29.47 -28.20
CA LYS A 289 30.97 28.50 -28.25
C LYS A 289 31.39 27.15 -27.71
N THR A 290 32.57 26.65 -28.09
CA THR A 290 33.07 25.34 -27.63
C THR A 290 33.31 25.35 -26.12
N MET A 291 33.84 26.47 -25.57
CA MET A 291 34.04 26.67 -24.15
C MET A 291 32.72 26.60 -23.38
N LEU A 292 31.73 27.39 -23.81
CA LEU A 292 30.36 27.36 -23.23
C LEU A 292 29.70 26.01 -23.31
N SER A 293 29.78 25.35 -24.46
CA SER A 293 29.19 24.01 -24.63
C SER A 293 29.81 22.97 -23.71
N ARG A 294 31.13 23.05 -23.46
CA ARG A 294 31.82 22.16 -22.51
C ARG A 294 31.42 22.46 -21.07
N GLU A 295 31.35 23.74 -20.70
CA GLU A 295 30.93 24.19 -19.36
C GLU A 295 29.54 23.65 -19.03
N ILE A 296 28.57 23.85 -19.91
CA ILE A 296 27.19 23.34 -19.73
C ILE A 296 27.17 21.81 -19.70
N GLY A 297 27.94 21.15 -20.57
CA GLY A 297 28.05 19.70 -20.56
C GLY A 297 28.53 19.16 -19.22
N ILE A 298 29.47 19.85 -18.56
CA ILE A 298 29.95 19.50 -17.21
C ILE A 298 28.87 19.72 -16.16
N TYR A 299 28.12 20.84 -16.20
CA TYR A 299 27.01 21.10 -15.28
C TYR A 299 25.90 20.08 -15.42
N LEU A 300 25.45 19.79 -16.65
CA LEU A 300 24.38 18.84 -16.89
C LEU A 300 24.83 17.41 -16.54
N GLY A 301 26.04 17.02 -16.93
CA GLY A 301 26.60 15.71 -16.60
C GLY A 301 26.81 15.51 -15.11
N GLY A 302 27.36 16.52 -14.42
CA GLY A 302 27.55 16.51 -12.97
C GLY A 302 26.21 16.41 -12.21
N SER A 303 25.21 17.19 -12.60
CA SER A 303 23.88 17.14 -11.99
C SER A 303 23.21 15.78 -12.18
N LEU A 304 23.37 15.15 -13.35
CA LEU A 304 22.83 13.82 -13.63
C LEU A 304 23.50 12.76 -12.74
N VAL A 305 24.82 12.80 -12.59
CA VAL A 305 25.54 11.84 -11.73
C VAL A 305 25.11 11.99 -10.28
N ILE A 306 25.06 13.22 -9.76
CA ILE A 306 24.65 13.50 -8.37
C ILE A 306 23.20 13.04 -8.15
N SER A 307 22.28 13.38 -9.07
CA SER A 307 20.88 12.98 -8.98
C SER A 307 20.70 11.46 -9.02
N PHE A 308 21.50 10.77 -9.83
CA PHE A 308 21.46 9.31 -9.90
C PHE A 308 21.93 8.66 -8.58
N ILE A 309 23.04 9.15 -8.01
CA ILE A 309 23.56 8.63 -6.74
C ILE A 309 22.56 8.89 -5.61
N CYS A 310 22.12 10.14 -5.43
CA CYS A 310 21.19 10.51 -4.37
C CYS A 310 19.83 9.79 -4.52
N GLY A 311 19.32 9.72 -5.75
CA GLY A 311 18.06 9.03 -6.05
C GLY A 311 18.14 7.52 -5.80
N SER A 312 19.26 6.88 -6.14
CA SER A 312 19.48 5.46 -5.87
C SER A 312 19.56 5.17 -4.37
N ILE A 313 20.30 5.97 -3.61
CA ILE A 313 20.38 5.83 -2.15
C ILE A 313 19.01 5.98 -1.51
N PHE A 314 18.28 7.03 -1.87
CA PHE A 314 16.93 7.28 -1.35
C PHE A 314 15.97 6.13 -1.70
N SER A 315 16.00 5.66 -2.95
CA SER A 315 15.18 4.53 -3.41
C SER A 315 15.46 3.24 -2.61
N ILE A 316 16.73 2.94 -2.34
CA ILE A 316 17.12 1.77 -1.55
C ILE A 316 16.59 1.88 -0.12
N ILE A 317 16.73 3.06 0.51
CA ILE A 317 16.23 3.30 1.89
C ILE A 317 14.73 3.11 1.96
N VAL A 318 13.99 3.74 1.05
CA VAL A 318 12.52 3.64 0.99
C VAL A 318 12.07 2.21 0.71
N CYS A 319 12.67 1.53 -0.28
CA CYS A 319 12.34 0.14 -0.57
C CYS A 319 12.60 -0.79 0.61
N ARG A 320 13.73 -0.64 1.31
CA ARG A 320 14.01 -1.46 2.51
C ARG A 320 13.01 -1.23 3.62
N ARG A 321 12.61 0.03 3.87
CA ARG A 321 11.59 0.35 4.89
C ARG A 321 10.22 -0.20 4.53
N LEU A 322 9.81 -0.08 3.27
CA LEU A 322 8.54 -0.60 2.80
C LEU A 322 8.54 -2.14 2.73
N ASP A 323 9.66 -2.76 2.37
CA ASP A 323 9.78 -4.22 2.34
C ASP A 323 9.73 -4.83 3.74
N ALA A 324 10.32 -4.17 4.73
CA ALA A 324 10.21 -4.57 6.14
C ALA A 324 8.74 -4.62 6.62
N ILE A 325 7.85 -3.78 6.04
CA ILE A 325 6.42 -3.74 6.40
C ILE A 325 5.59 -4.72 5.56
N ASN A 326 5.92 -4.90 4.28
CA ASN A 326 5.05 -5.58 3.32
C ASN A 326 5.62 -6.90 2.77
N HIS A 327 6.92 -7.17 2.91
CA HIS A 327 7.65 -8.35 2.38
C HIS A 327 7.41 -8.69 0.89
N CYS A 328 6.93 -7.72 0.11
CA CYS A 328 6.51 -7.91 -1.29
C CYS A 328 7.15 -6.92 -2.26
N ILE A 329 8.20 -6.18 -1.83
CA ILE A 329 8.79 -5.13 -2.65
C ILE A 329 10.05 -5.63 -3.32
N THR A 330 10.06 -5.59 -4.66
CA THR A 330 11.26 -5.83 -5.47
C THR A 330 11.76 -4.53 -6.04
N LEU A 331 13.06 -4.23 -5.83
CA LEU A 331 13.69 -3.06 -6.41
C LEU A 331 13.86 -3.28 -7.91
N LYS A 332 13.08 -2.55 -8.71
CA LYS A 332 13.25 -2.49 -10.17
C LYS A 332 13.71 -1.09 -10.56
N LEU A 333 14.87 -0.99 -11.17
CA LEU A 333 15.35 0.28 -11.73
C LEU A 333 14.48 0.70 -12.92
N PRO A 334 13.93 1.93 -12.91
CA PRO A 334 13.06 2.41 -13.99
C PRO A 334 13.90 2.92 -15.18
N TRP A 335 14.49 2.00 -15.93
CA TRP A 335 15.37 2.32 -17.07
C TRP A 335 14.74 3.27 -18.10
N PHE A 336 13.42 3.15 -18.31
CA PHE A 336 12.69 4.02 -19.23
C PHE A 336 12.75 5.49 -18.80
N PHE A 337 12.57 5.78 -17.48
CA PHE A 337 12.66 7.15 -16.97
C PHE A 337 14.07 7.71 -17.01
N LEU A 338 15.08 6.87 -16.79
CA LEU A 338 16.47 7.27 -16.89
C LEU A 338 16.79 7.67 -18.33
N LEU A 339 16.35 6.91 -19.33
CA LEU A 339 16.52 7.24 -20.75
C LEU A 339 15.76 8.52 -21.12
N ALA A 340 14.53 8.69 -20.62
CA ALA A 340 13.75 9.91 -20.84
C ALA A 340 14.44 11.14 -20.24
N LEU A 341 15.00 11.03 -19.03
CA LEU A 341 15.78 12.11 -18.39
C LEU A 341 16.99 12.50 -19.25
N ILE A 342 17.77 11.53 -19.69
CA ILE A 342 18.94 11.78 -20.56
C ILE A 342 18.52 12.46 -21.85
N ALA A 343 17.43 12.02 -22.47
CA ALA A 343 16.90 12.61 -23.71
C ALA A 343 16.52 14.09 -23.52
N VAL A 344 15.84 14.42 -22.42
CA VAL A 344 15.45 15.82 -22.13
C VAL A 344 16.67 16.69 -21.83
N LEU A 345 17.64 16.20 -21.05
CA LEU A 345 18.88 16.94 -20.82
C LEU A 345 19.62 17.21 -22.13
N PHE A 346 19.59 16.24 -23.05
CA PHE A 346 20.17 16.40 -24.39
C PHE A 346 19.42 17.48 -25.21
N VAL A 347 18.09 17.50 -25.13
CA VAL A 347 17.28 18.55 -25.79
C VAL A 347 17.60 19.92 -25.20
N ILE A 348 17.70 20.08 -23.86
CA ILE A 348 18.07 21.34 -23.21
C ILE A 348 19.46 21.79 -23.67
N TYR A 349 20.43 20.88 -23.67
CA TYR A 349 21.78 21.16 -24.18
C TYR A 349 21.75 21.65 -25.63
N PHE A 350 21.01 21.00 -26.50
CA PHE A 350 20.90 21.36 -27.91
C PHE A 350 20.23 22.71 -28.11
N VAL A 351 19.10 22.96 -27.44
CA VAL A 351 18.38 24.25 -27.52
C VAL A 351 19.26 25.38 -27.02
N PHE A 352 19.94 25.22 -25.89
CA PHE A 352 20.83 26.23 -25.38
C PHE A 352 22.06 26.46 -26.30
N SER A 353 22.62 25.42 -26.88
CA SER A 353 23.72 25.51 -27.85
C SER A 353 23.30 26.27 -29.12
N MET A 354 22.04 26.11 -29.57
CA MET A 354 21.47 26.94 -30.65
C MET A 354 21.27 28.39 -30.23
N TYR A 355 20.71 28.63 -29.04
CA TYR A 355 20.49 29.95 -28.47
C TYR A 355 21.81 30.72 -28.36
N SER A 356 22.83 30.14 -27.73
CA SER A 356 24.14 30.73 -27.57
C SER A 356 24.81 31.07 -28.93
N LYS A 357 24.64 30.22 -29.95
CA LYS A 357 25.14 30.46 -31.31
C LYS A 357 24.48 31.67 -31.97
N ILE A 358 23.19 31.82 -31.80
CA ILE A 358 22.42 32.93 -32.39
C ILE A 358 22.82 34.25 -31.69
N GLU A 359 22.90 34.23 -30.36
CA GLU A 359 23.20 35.42 -29.59
C GLU A 359 24.66 35.91 -29.76
N LEU A 360 25.62 34.98 -29.82
CA LEU A 360 27.03 35.27 -30.12
C LEU A 360 27.20 35.84 -31.56
N LYS A 361 26.35 35.50 -32.52
CA LYS A 361 26.37 36.08 -33.85
C LYS A 361 25.87 37.53 -33.87
N LYS A 362 24.86 37.86 -33.02
CA LYS A 362 24.28 39.19 -32.91
C LYS A 362 25.14 40.19 -32.11
N ALA A 363 25.99 39.66 -31.22
CA ALA A 363 26.87 40.51 -30.41
C ALA A 363 27.96 41.14 -31.27
N ASN A 364 27.89 42.47 -31.48
CA ASN A 364 29.00 43.28 -31.98
C ASN A 364 29.88 43.70 -30.81
N ILE A 365 31.21 43.59 -30.95
CA ILE A 365 32.20 43.92 -29.93
C ILE A 365 31.96 45.34 -29.34
N LEU A 366 31.59 46.33 -30.19
CA LEU A 366 31.27 47.71 -29.79
C LEU A 366 30.03 47.83 -28.90
N SER A 367 29.01 46.96 -29.08
CA SER A 367 27.79 46.98 -28.25
C SER A 367 27.98 46.31 -26.90
N ALA A 368 28.87 45.30 -26.80
CA ALA A 368 29.18 44.62 -25.55
C ALA A 368 30.00 45.47 -24.57
N ILE A 369 30.81 46.41 -25.08
CA ILE A 369 31.63 47.33 -24.27
C ILE A 369 30.82 48.59 -23.86
N LYS A 370 29.78 48.97 -24.61
CA LYS A 370 28.99 50.20 -24.46
C LYS A 370 27.69 50.01 -23.66
N SER A 371 27.37 48.81 -23.18
CA SER A 371 26.20 48.57 -22.30
C SER A 371 26.59 48.87 -20.85
N GLU A 372 26.59 50.13 -20.48
CA GLU A 372 26.39 50.60 -19.12
C GLU A 372 24.89 50.70 -18.84
#